data_bc83c3973ea67b5d0054f4389c0e376c
#
_entry.id   bc83c3973ea67b5d0054f4389c0e376c
#
_cell.length_a   1.000
_cell.length_b   1.000
_cell.length_c   1.000
_cell.angle_alpha   90.00
_cell.angle_beta   90.00
_cell.angle_gamma   90.00
#
_symmetry.space_group_name_H-M   'P 1'
#
loop_
_entity.id
_entity.type
_entity.pdbx_description
1 polymer ?
#
loop_
_entity_poly.entity_id
_entity_poly.type
_entity_poly.pdbx_seq_one_letter_code
_entity_poly.pdbx_strand_id
1 'polypeptide(L)'
;LKEHQLHCNIKPNDNVFYFTTCGWMMWNWLVTALASKASILLFDGFPMHKSPELLLKIANKEKVTLFGISAKYIDQLIKHNVKVKEKIKLESLKTICSTGSPLSKDGFEFVYKNIKKNVHLASISGGTDIVSCFVNGNIYSTVNSGEIQNNGLGMDVAVFSEKGKSILNKKGELVCRNSFPSMPLKFWNDPGKV
;
A
#
# COMPACT_ATOMS: atom_id res chain seq x y z
N LEU A 1 8.65 -10.57 -0.84
CA LEU A 1 9.98 -9.98 -0.59
C LEU A 1 10.33 -8.87 -1.56
N LYS A 2 10.11 -9.06 -2.87
CA LYS A 2 10.39 -8.07 -3.92
C LYS A 2 9.78 -6.69 -3.57
N GLU A 3 8.52 -6.65 -3.20
CA GLU A 3 7.82 -5.41 -2.88
C GLU A 3 8.35 -4.77 -1.60
N HIS A 4 8.54 -5.56 -0.56
CA HIS A 4 9.08 -5.07 0.71
C HIS A 4 10.46 -4.45 0.54
N GLN A 5 11.37 -5.16 -0.12
CA GLN A 5 12.77 -4.75 -0.19
C GLN A 5 13.03 -3.72 -1.29
N LEU A 6 12.42 -3.89 -2.48
CA LEU A 6 12.76 -3.09 -3.65
C LEU A 6 11.79 -1.91 -3.88
N HIS A 7 10.50 -2.05 -3.52
CA HIS A 7 9.52 -0.98 -3.67
C HIS A 7 9.37 -0.13 -2.40
N CYS A 8 9.36 -0.78 -1.23
CA CYS A 8 9.17 -0.10 0.06
C CYS A 8 10.47 0.13 0.82
N ASN A 9 11.60 -0.40 0.34
CA ASN A 9 12.91 -0.31 0.97
C ASN A 9 12.96 -0.78 2.43
N ILE A 10 12.19 -1.83 2.75
CA ILE A 10 12.21 -2.44 4.08
C ILE A 10 13.57 -3.09 4.34
N LYS A 11 14.15 -2.78 5.46
CA LYS A 11 15.46 -3.25 5.93
C LYS A 11 15.31 -4.09 7.20
N PRO A 12 16.35 -4.87 7.57
CA PRO A 12 16.41 -5.45 8.91
C PRO A 12 16.18 -4.40 10.01
N ASN A 13 15.42 -4.79 11.03
CA ASN A 13 15.03 -3.94 12.16
C ASN A 13 14.01 -2.82 11.84
N ASP A 14 13.48 -2.73 10.62
CA ASP A 14 12.30 -1.92 10.36
C ASP A 14 11.08 -2.49 11.11
N ASN A 15 10.13 -1.63 11.46
CA ASN A 15 8.88 -2.02 12.09
C ASN A 15 7.72 -1.73 11.12
N VAL A 16 7.07 -2.80 10.65
CA VAL A 16 6.04 -2.75 9.61
C VAL A 16 4.67 -2.92 10.24
N PHE A 17 3.79 -1.99 9.94
CA PHE A 17 2.39 -2.05 10.30
C PHE A 17 1.51 -1.98 9.06
N TYR A 18 0.54 -2.87 8.97
CA TYR A 18 -0.53 -2.77 7.98
C TYR A 18 -1.87 -3.00 8.67
N PHE A 19 -2.78 -2.01 8.60
CA PHE A 19 -4.13 -2.20 9.14
C PHE A 19 -4.93 -3.12 8.23
N THR A 20 -5.10 -4.35 8.65
CA THR A 20 -5.76 -5.41 7.89
C THR A 20 -6.35 -6.46 8.84
N THR A 21 -7.22 -7.32 8.34
CA THR A 21 -7.71 -8.52 9.02
C THR A 21 -7.04 -9.76 8.42
N CYS A 22 -7.07 -10.87 9.15
CA CYS A 22 -6.51 -12.15 8.67
C CYS A 22 -7.21 -12.68 7.40
N GLY A 23 -8.43 -12.24 7.11
CA GLY A 23 -9.18 -12.64 5.91
C GLY A 23 -8.81 -11.85 4.65
N TRP A 24 -7.95 -10.84 4.73
CA TRP A 24 -7.55 -10.02 3.60
C TRP A 24 -6.12 -10.32 3.15
N MET A 25 -5.84 -10.17 1.86
CA MET A 25 -4.53 -10.42 1.28
C MET A 25 -3.40 -9.64 1.97
N MET A 26 -3.68 -8.42 2.42
CA MET A 26 -2.67 -7.58 3.07
C MET A 26 -2.15 -8.16 4.40
N TRP A 27 -2.85 -9.12 5.00
CA TRP A 27 -2.32 -9.92 6.10
C TRP A 27 -1.12 -10.77 5.65
N ASN A 28 -1.28 -11.51 4.54
CA ASN A 28 -0.20 -12.32 3.99
C ASN A 28 0.99 -11.44 3.58
N TRP A 29 0.69 -10.28 2.99
CA TRP A 29 1.72 -9.29 2.65
C TRP A 29 2.46 -8.78 3.90
N LEU A 30 1.74 -8.43 4.98
CA LEU A 30 2.34 -8.00 6.24
C LEU A 30 3.25 -9.08 6.84
N VAL A 31 2.77 -10.32 6.93
CA VAL A 31 3.54 -11.44 7.51
C VAL A 31 4.83 -11.70 6.73
N THR A 32 4.83 -11.55 5.41
CA THR A 32 6.03 -11.73 4.60
C THR A 32 7.13 -10.69 4.87
N ALA A 33 6.83 -9.58 5.55
CA ALA A 33 7.86 -8.63 5.98
C ALA A 33 8.88 -9.25 6.95
N LEU A 34 8.49 -10.27 7.72
CA LEU A 34 9.38 -11.03 8.60
C LEU A 34 10.58 -11.63 7.85
N ALA A 35 10.39 -12.03 6.59
CA ALA A 35 11.48 -12.55 5.75
C ALA A 35 12.50 -11.49 5.35
N SER A 36 12.22 -10.21 5.56
CA SER A 36 13.18 -9.09 5.44
C SER A 36 13.89 -8.79 6.77
N LYS A 37 13.72 -9.64 7.80
CA LYS A 37 14.20 -9.42 9.17
C LYS A 37 13.63 -8.12 9.80
N ALA A 38 12.44 -7.73 9.36
CA ALA A 38 11.67 -6.65 9.97
C ALA A 38 10.77 -7.21 11.07
N SER A 39 10.38 -6.37 12.01
CA SER A 39 9.30 -6.65 12.96
C SER A 39 7.97 -6.29 12.33
N ILE A 40 6.90 -6.97 12.75
CA ILE A 40 5.54 -6.60 12.37
C ILE A 40 4.76 -6.18 13.62
N LEU A 41 3.95 -5.14 13.47
CA LEU A 41 3.02 -4.70 14.49
C LEU A 41 1.62 -5.22 14.15
N LEU A 42 0.99 -5.90 15.08
CA LEU A 42 -0.37 -6.41 14.96
C LEU A 42 -1.32 -5.55 15.77
N PHE A 43 -2.49 -5.26 15.20
CA PHE A 43 -3.53 -4.49 15.86
C PHE A 43 -4.88 -5.19 15.64
N ASP A 44 -5.55 -5.48 16.73
CA ASP A 44 -6.92 -5.97 16.74
C ASP A 44 -7.83 -4.94 17.39
N GLY A 45 -8.82 -4.44 16.65
CA GLY A 45 -9.76 -3.45 17.14
C GLY A 45 -10.23 -2.46 16.09
N PHE A 46 -11.10 -1.55 16.51
CA PHE A 46 -11.61 -0.49 15.65
C PHE A 46 -10.56 0.63 15.47
N PRO A 47 -10.19 0.97 14.23
CA PRO A 47 -9.04 1.84 13.94
C PRO A 47 -9.22 3.29 14.41
N MET A 48 -10.45 3.69 14.71
CA MET A 48 -10.79 5.04 15.17
C MET A 48 -11.39 5.03 16.59
N HIS A 49 -11.15 3.97 17.37
CA HIS A 49 -11.66 3.87 18.74
C HIS A 49 -11.16 5.04 19.59
N LYS A 50 -12.09 5.80 20.15
CA LYS A 50 -11.85 7.02 20.96
C LYS A 50 -11.15 8.18 20.22
N SER A 51 -10.52 7.95 19.08
CA SER A 51 -9.79 9.01 18.35
C SER A 51 -9.53 8.61 16.91
N PRO A 52 -9.79 9.48 15.92
CA PRO A 52 -9.43 9.21 14.53
C PRO A 52 -7.91 9.00 14.34
N GLU A 53 -7.07 9.57 15.18
CA GLU A 53 -5.62 9.45 15.10
C GLU A 53 -5.06 8.20 15.80
N LEU A 54 -5.89 7.27 16.29
CA LEU A 54 -5.45 6.14 17.09
C LEU A 54 -4.30 5.37 16.45
N LEU A 55 -4.47 4.96 15.19
CA LEU A 55 -3.42 4.18 14.49
C LEU A 55 -2.12 4.99 14.32
N LEU A 56 -2.21 6.30 14.11
CA LEU A 56 -1.03 7.16 13.99
C LEU A 56 -0.33 7.34 15.34
N LYS A 57 -1.08 7.40 16.44
CA LYS A 57 -0.52 7.41 17.81
C LYS A 57 0.22 6.12 18.11
N ILE A 58 -0.37 4.98 17.73
CA ILE A 58 0.27 3.66 17.87
C ILE A 58 1.53 3.61 17.00
N ALA A 59 1.45 4.02 15.73
CA ALA A 59 2.59 4.05 14.82
C ALA A 59 3.75 4.88 15.36
N ASN A 60 3.45 6.03 15.99
CA ASN A 60 4.47 6.86 16.61
C ASN A 60 5.09 6.20 17.86
N LYS A 61 4.25 5.66 18.74
CA LYS A 61 4.68 4.99 19.98
C LYS A 61 5.57 3.79 19.70
N GLU A 62 5.16 2.96 18.76
CA GLU A 62 5.84 1.72 18.37
C GLU A 62 6.94 1.93 17.30
N LYS A 63 7.27 3.19 16.97
CA LYS A 63 8.32 3.56 16.01
C LYS A 63 8.17 2.86 14.66
N VAL A 64 6.94 2.79 14.15
CA VAL A 64 6.64 2.19 12.86
C VAL A 64 7.40 2.91 11.74
N THR A 65 8.04 2.14 10.86
CA THR A 65 8.80 2.66 9.72
C THR A 65 8.01 2.58 8.42
N LEU A 66 7.13 1.57 8.27
CA LEU A 66 6.16 1.48 7.20
C LEU A 66 4.74 1.38 7.79
N PHE A 67 3.87 2.28 7.35
CA PHE A 67 2.48 2.37 7.79
C PHE A 67 1.53 2.12 6.62
N GLY A 68 0.88 0.96 6.63
CA GLY A 68 -0.08 0.55 5.59
C GLY A 68 -1.53 0.73 6.04
N ILE A 69 -2.31 1.38 5.20
CA ILE A 69 -3.72 1.72 5.46
C ILE A 69 -4.53 1.72 4.16
N SER A 70 -5.85 1.85 4.28
CA SER A 70 -6.72 2.09 3.12
C SER A 70 -6.82 3.58 2.80
N ALA A 71 -7.08 3.92 1.53
CA ALA A 71 -7.42 5.28 1.13
C ALA A 71 -8.63 5.81 1.93
N LYS A 72 -9.59 4.94 2.23
CA LYS A 72 -10.78 5.27 3.04
C LYS A 72 -10.42 5.74 4.46
N TYR A 73 -9.35 5.22 5.07
CA TYR A 73 -8.89 5.72 6.37
C TYR A 73 -8.35 7.15 6.27
N ILE A 74 -7.62 7.46 5.20
CA ILE A 74 -7.15 8.83 4.93
C ILE A 74 -8.35 9.78 4.74
N ASP A 75 -9.38 9.36 3.99
CA ASP A 75 -10.62 10.14 3.82
C ASP A 75 -11.31 10.41 5.15
N GLN A 76 -11.30 9.45 6.07
CA GLN A 76 -11.84 9.67 7.41
C GLN A 76 -11.01 10.69 8.22
N LEU A 77 -9.69 10.65 8.12
CA LEU A 77 -8.84 11.67 8.77
C LEU A 77 -9.13 13.08 8.22
N ILE A 78 -9.37 13.20 6.92
CA ILE A 78 -9.75 14.47 6.27
C ILE A 78 -11.10 14.95 6.83
N LYS A 79 -12.12 14.08 6.84
CA LYS A 79 -13.46 14.40 7.35
C LYS A 79 -13.45 14.86 8.80
N HIS A 80 -12.58 14.29 9.62
CA HIS A 80 -12.41 14.67 11.02
C HIS A 80 -11.46 15.87 11.22
N ASN A 81 -10.99 16.48 10.11
CA ASN A 81 -10.06 17.62 10.14
C ASN A 81 -8.85 17.41 11.06
N VAL A 82 -8.25 16.21 10.98
CA VAL A 82 -7.18 15.80 11.89
C VAL A 82 -5.88 16.52 11.53
N LYS A 83 -5.27 17.16 12.52
CA LYS A 83 -3.97 17.85 12.40
C LYS A 83 -2.89 17.04 13.10
N VAL A 84 -2.37 16.04 12.42
CA VAL A 84 -1.41 15.07 12.97
C VAL A 84 -0.09 15.73 13.38
N LYS A 85 0.50 16.52 12.49
CA LYS A 85 1.82 17.16 12.69
C LYS A 85 1.93 18.01 13.97
N GLU A 86 0.81 18.56 14.41
CA GLU A 86 0.79 19.40 15.61
C GLU A 86 0.93 18.57 16.90
N LYS A 87 0.60 17.27 16.83
CA LYS A 87 0.48 16.41 18.01
C LYS A 87 1.38 15.17 17.98
N ILE A 88 1.72 14.69 16.79
CA ILE A 88 2.41 13.40 16.58
C ILE A 88 3.55 13.59 15.59
N LYS A 89 4.78 13.30 15.98
CA LYS A 89 5.97 13.59 15.16
C LYS A 89 6.24 12.55 14.07
N LEU A 90 5.92 11.26 14.31
CA LEU A 90 6.16 10.14 13.39
C LEU A 90 7.60 10.09 12.86
N GLU A 91 8.58 10.31 13.73
CA GLU A 91 10.00 10.45 13.33
C GLU A 91 10.51 9.23 12.57
N SER A 92 10.17 8.02 13.02
CA SER A 92 10.62 6.76 12.44
C SER A 92 9.95 6.43 11.10
N LEU A 93 8.81 7.06 10.78
CA LEU A 93 8.01 6.72 9.62
C LEU A 93 8.71 7.11 8.32
N LYS A 94 8.95 6.13 7.45
CA LYS A 94 9.63 6.29 6.15
C LYS A 94 8.65 6.17 4.98
N THR A 95 7.69 5.25 5.10
CA THR A 95 6.76 4.92 4.01
C THR A 95 5.32 4.82 4.51
N ILE A 96 4.39 5.38 3.76
CA ILE A 96 2.95 5.14 3.90
C ILE A 96 2.49 4.39 2.64
N CYS A 97 1.86 3.22 2.81
CA CYS A 97 1.20 2.50 1.73
C CYS A 97 -0.31 2.69 1.81
N SER A 98 -0.94 2.97 0.67
CA SER A 98 -2.39 3.12 0.57
C SER A 98 -2.95 2.18 -0.50
N THR A 99 -3.97 1.37 -0.14
CA THR A 99 -4.63 0.43 -1.05
C THR A 99 -6.12 0.26 -0.73
N GLY A 100 -6.77 -0.64 -1.46
CA GLY A 100 -8.20 -0.94 -1.31
C GLY A 100 -9.12 -0.05 -2.16
N SER A 101 -8.65 1.13 -2.53
CA SER A 101 -9.23 2.02 -3.54
C SER A 101 -8.18 3.04 -3.97
N PRO A 102 -8.35 3.71 -5.14
CA PRO A 102 -7.44 4.78 -5.54
C PRO A 102 -7.38 5.89 -4.47
N LEU A 103 -6.17 6.33 -4.16
CA LEU A 103 -5.99 7.48 -3.29
C LEU A 103 -6.29 8.77 -4.09
N SER A 104 -7.18 9.60 -3.56
CA SER A 104 -7.55 10.88 -4.19
C SER A 104 -6.40 11.88 -4.13
N LYS A 105 -6.41 12.88 -5.02
CA LYS A 105 -5.46 13.99 -4.97
C LYS A 105 -5.46 14.69 -3.61
N ASP A 106 -6.64 14.94 -3.06
CA ASP A 106 -6.82 15.53 -1.73
C ASP A 106 -6.19 14.64 -0.64
N GLY A 107 -6.25 13.32 -0.80
CA GLY A 107 -5.60 12.35 0.09
C GLY A 107 -4.07 12.48 0.06
N PHE A 108 -3.46 12.63 -1.12
CA PHE A 108 -2.03 12.90 -1.25
C PHE A 108 -1.63 14.21 -0.57
N GLU A 109 -2.35 15.29 -0.87
CA GLU A 109 -2.09 16.60 -0.28
C GLU A 109 -2.25 16.58 1.24
N PHE A 110 -3.30 15.93 1.74
CA PHE A 110 -3.53 15.78 3.16
C PHE A 110 -2.38 15.07 3.87
N VAL A 111 -1.86 13.96 3.32
CA VAL A 111 -0.74 13.24 3.89
C VAL A 111 0.48 14.15 4.03
N TYR A 112 0.88 14.84 2.96
CA TYR A 112 2.05 15.71 2.98
C TYR A 112 1.87 16.96 3.83
N LYS A 113 0.68 17.53 3.85
CA LYS A 113 0.35 18.72 4.61
C LYS A 113 0.15 18.44 6.10
N ASN A 114 -0.59 17.37 6.45
CA ASN A 114 -1.09 17.15 7.81
C ASN A 114 -0.46 15.96 8.54
N ILE A 115 0.06 14.94 7.83
CA ILE A 115 0.69 13.78 8.47
C ILE A 115 2.22 13.92 8.49
N LYS A 116 2.89 13.84 7.35
CA LYS A 116 4.34 13.95 7.29
C LYS A 116 4.79 14.45 5.91
N LYS A 117 5.54 15.57 5.88
CA LYS A 117 6.07 16.15 4.64
C LYS A 117 7.11 15.26 3.98
N ASN A 118 7.99 14.65 4.76
CA ASN A 118 9.13 13.87 4.28
C ASN A 118 8.87 12.37 4.46
N VAL A 119 8.00 11.84 3.60
CA VAL A 119 7.59 10.42 3.61
C VAL A 119 7.38 9.93 2.18
N HIS A 120 7.76 8.69 1.91
CA HIS A 120 7.38 8.03 0.67
C HIS A 120 5.90 7.61 0.76
N LEU A 121 5.04 8.19 -0.06
CA LEU A 121 3.61 7.84 -0.13
C LEU A 121 3.38 6.96 -1.35
N ALA A 122 3.20 5.68 -1.11
CA ALA A 122 2.94 4.67 -2.13
C ALA A 122 1.44 4.36 -2.21
N SER A 123 0.76 4.84 -3.24
CA SER A 123 -0.52 4.25 -3.66
C SER A 123 -0.23 2.97 -4.41
N ILE A 124 -0.88 1.86 -4.03
CA ILE A 124 -0.59 0.53 -4.57
C ILE A 124 -1.88 -0.16 -5.00
N SER A 125 -1.80 -0.96 -6.07
CA SER A 125 -2.92 -1.76 -6.55
C SER A 125 -2.45 -3.14 -7.00
N GLY A 126 -3.17 -4.17 -6.56
CA GLY A 126 -2.85 -5.57 -6.85
C GLY A 126 -4.05 -6.47 -6.69
N GLY A 127 -3.80 -7.76 -6.59
CA GLY A 127 -4.83 -8.78 -6.49
C GLY A 127 -4.62 -9.73 -5.33
N THR A 128 -5.74 -10.23 -4.79
CA THR A 128 -5.73 -11.22 -3.73
C THR A 128 -5.07 -12.52 -4.18
N ASP A 129 -5.43 -12.99 -5.38
CA ASP A 129 -4.98 -14.28 -5.91
C ASP A 129 -3.48 -14.35 -6.19
N ILE A 130 -2.87 -13.20 -6.45
CA ILE A 130 -1.43 -13.11 -6.75
C ILE A 130 -0.57 -12.78 -5.53
N VAL A 131 -1.18 -12.40 -4.40
CA VAL A 131 -0.51 -11.92 -3.18
C VAL A 131 0.57 -10.88 -3.50
N SER A 132 0.28 -9.99 -4.43
CA SER A 132 1.24 -9.04 -5.00
C SER A 132 0.52 -7.81 -5.58
N CYS A 133 1.31 -6.79 -5.91
CA CYS A 133 0.81 -5.59 -6.59
C CYS A 133 1.24 -5.58 -8.06
N PHE A 134 0.30 -5.29 -8.96
CA PHE A 134 0.58 -5.01 -10.36
C PHE A 134 1.28 -3.67 -10.52
N VAL A 135 0.86 -2.68 -9.77
CA VAL A 135 1.41 -1.32 -9.77
C VAL A 135 1.69 -0.87 -8.34
N ASN A 136 2.83 -0.20 -8.15
CA ASN A 136 3.40 -0.01 -6.83
C ASN A 136 4.14 1.32 -6.68
N GLY A 137 4.51 1.66 -5.45
CA GLY A 137 5.43 2.74 -5.16
C GLY A 137 6.84 2.47 -5.66
N ASN A 138 7.64 3.53 -5.70
CA ASN A 138 9.06 3.46 -6.05
C ASN A 138 9.81 4.55 -5.30
N ILE A 139 10.80 4.15 -4.51
CA ILE A 139 11.60 5.08 -3.69
C ILE A 139 12.55 5.96 -4.51
N TYR A 140 12.78 5.64 -5.77
CA TYR A 140 13.70 6.36 -6.67
C TYR A 140 12.99 7.35 -7.61
N SER A 141 11.65 7.35 -7.66
CA SER A 141 10.89 8.22 -8.52
C SER A 141 10.03 9.20 -7.73
N THR A 142 9.67 10.31 -8.38
CA THR A 142 8.78 11.32 -7.79
C THR A 142 7.39 10.75 -7.57
N VAL A 143 6.78 11.12 -6.44
CA VAL A 143 5.37 10.86 -6.17
C VAL A 143 4.54 11.98 -6.76
N ASN A 144 3.69 11.66 -7.72
CA ASN A 144 2.72 12.60 -8.29
C ASN A 144 1.34 12.41 -7.66
N SER A 145 0.68 13.50 -7.33
CA SER A 145 -0.63 13.47 -6.69
C SER A 145 -1.68 12.82 -7.60
N GLY A 146 -2.35 11.78 -7.10
CA GLY A 146 -3.38 11.04 -7.82
C GLY A 146 -2.86 9.96 -8.75
N GLU A 147 -1.56 9.65 -8.72
CA GLU A 147 -0.94 8.62 -9.57
C GLU A 147 -0.32 7.49 -8.75
N ILE A 148 -0.21 6.31 -9.35
CA ILE A 148 0.64 5.23 -8.87
C ILE A 148 1.96 5.31 -9.62
N GLN A 149 3.09 5.27 -8.91
CA GLN A 149 4.38 5.64 -9.46
C GLN A 149 4.88 4.72 -10.59
N ASN A 150 4.76 3.40 -10.43
CA ASN A 150 5.38 2.44 -11.35
C ASN A 150 4.66 1.09 -11.42
N ASN A 151 4.94 0.35 -12.47
CA ASN A 151 4.66 -1.08 -12.51
C ASN A 151 5.45 -1.81 -11.42
N GLY A 152 4.85 -2.86 -10.86
CA GLY A 152 5.57 -3.78 -9.97
C GLY A 152 6.73 -4.42 -10.72
N LEU A 153 7.90 -4.53 -10.08
CA LEU A 153 9.05 -5.22 -10.68
C LEU A 153 8.67 -6.66 -11.05
N GLY A 154 8.97 -7.06 -12.29
CA GLY A 154 8.58 -8.36 -12.84
C GLY A 154 7.13 -8.46 -13.32
N MET A 155 6.38 -7.36 -13.30
CA MET A 155 5.01 -7.26 -13.83
C MET A 155 5.00 -6.49 -15.15
N ASP A 156 4.61 -7.15 -16.23
CA ASP A 156 4.44 -6.52 -17.54
C ASP A 156 3.02 -5.93 -17.65
N VAL A 157 2.82 -4.78 -17.04
CA VAL A 157 1.50 -4.14 -16.92
C VAL A 157 1.28 -3.14 -18.04
N ALA A 158 0.07 -3.16 -18.60
CA ALA A 158 -0.40 -2.21 -19.60
C ALA A 158 -1.87 -1.86 -19.35
N VAL A 159 -2.33 -0.77 -19.98
CA VAL A 159 -3.74 -0.42 -20.04
C VAL A 159 -4.28 -0.77 -21.41
N PHE A 160 -5.34 -1.56 -21.45
CA PHE A 160 -5.98 -2.00 -22.70
C PHE A 160 -7.31 -1.29 -22.91
N SER A 161 -7.60 -0.98 -24.17
CA SER A 161 -8.93 -0.57 -24.62
C SER A 161 -9.88 -1.77 -24.67
N GLU A 162 -11.18 -1.53 -24.81
CA GLU A 162 -12.21 -2.57 -25.05
C GLU A 162 -11.91 -3.47 -26.26
N LYS A 163 -11.09 -2.98 -27.20
CA LYS A 163 -10.65 -3.74 -28.39
C LYS A 163 -9.37 -4.56 -28.15
N GLY A 164 -8.93 -4.69 -26.89
CA GLY A 164 -7.73 -5.44 -26.53
C GLY A 164 -6.40 -4.81 -27.00
N LYS A 165 -6.39 -3.52 -27.35
CA LYS A 165 -5.17 -2.81 -27.75
C LYS A 165 -4.60 -1.99 -26.60
N SER A 166 -3.28 -2.03 -26.42
CA SER A 166 -2.59 -1.18 -25.46
C SER A 166 -2.80 0.31 -25.80
N ILE A 167 -3.14 1.08 -24.78
CA ILE A 167 -3.40 2.52 -24.89
C ILE A 167 -2.63 3.30 -23.82
N LEU A 168 -2.32 4.56 -24.11
CA LEU A 168 -1.68 5.49 -23.18
C LEU A 168 -2.56 6.73 -23.02
N ASN A 169 -2.50 7.33 -21.84
CA ASN A 169 -3.21 8.58 -21.50
C ASN A 169 -4.73 8.51 -21.69
N LYS A 170 -5.31 7.33 -21.60
CA LYS A 170 -6.75 7.07 -21.70
C LYS A 170 -7.16 6.05 -20.64
N LYS A 171 -8.44 6.09 -20.26
CA LYS A 171 -9.04 5.07 -19.39
C LYS A 171 -9.17 3.75 -20.14
N GLY A 172 -8.88 2.65 -19.44
CA GLY A 172 -9.01 1.29 -19.95
C GLY A 172 -8.79 0.27 -18.82
N GLU A 173 -8.70 -0.99 -19.20
CA GLU A 173 -8.47 -2.10 -18.26
C GLU A 173 -6.97 -2.26 -17.97
N LEU A 174 -6.64 -2.38 -16.68
CA LEU A 174 -5.29 -2.70 -16.25
C LEU A 174 -5.05 -4.20 -16.44
N VAL A 175 -4.09 -4.56 -17.27
CA VAL A 175 -3.77 -5.95 -17.58
C VAL A 175 -2.30 -6.26 -17.30
N CYS A 176 -1.99 -7.47 -16.86
CA CYS A 176 -0.66 -8.02 -16.83
C CYS A 176 -0.51 -8.99 -18.00
N ARG A 177 0.41 -8.70 -18.93
CA ARG A 177 0.50 -9.39 -20.22
C ARG A 177 1.28 -10.70 -20.18
N ASN A 178 2.22 -10.82 -19.24
CA ASN A 178 3.09 -11.97 -19.11
C ASN A 178 2.90 -12.66 -17.77
N SER A 179 3.27 -13.93 -17.70
CA SER A 179 3.35 -14.67 -16.43
C SER A 179 4.38 -14.06 -15.49
N PHE A 180 4.19 -14.22 -14.21
CA PHE A 180 5.06 -13.71 -13.15
C PHE A 180 5.12 -14.70 -11.99
N PRO A 181 6.13 -14.62 -11.10
CA PRO A 181 6.39 -15.67 -10.11
C PRO A 181 5.25 -15.99 -9.13
N SER A 182 4.39 -15.02 -8.83
CA SER A 182 3.23 -15.22 -7.93
C SER A 182 1.89 -15.40 -8.67
N MET A 183 1.93 -15.63 -9.98
CA MET A 183 0.73 -15.96 -10.74
C MET A 183 0.15 -17.29 -10.24
N PRO A 184 -1.17 -17.39 -9.96
CA PRO A 184 -1.78 -18.62 -9.50
C PRO A 184 -1.71 -19.70 -10.58
N LEU A 185 -1.43 -20.94 -10.16
CA LEU A 185 -1.43 -22.10 -11.06
C LEU A 185 -2.84 -22.62 -11.30
N LYS A 186 -3.68 -22.58 -10.27
CA LYS A 186 -5.10 -22.98 -10.30
C LYS A 186 -5.78 -22.58 -8.99
N PHE A 187 -7.09 -22.52 -8.98
CA PHE A 187 -7.86 -22.41 -7.76
C PHE A 187 -8.05 -23.79 -7.07
N TRP A 188 -8.23 -23.75 -5.76
CA TRP A 188 -8.50 -24.98 -4.99
C TRP A 188 -9.83 -25.59 -5.44
N ASN A 189 -9.85 -26.91 -5.67
CA ASN A 189 -11.00 -27.66 -6.17
C ASN A 189 -11.53 -27.21 -7.57
N ASP A 190 -10.78 -26.43 -8.34
CA ASP A 190 -11.09 -26.14 -9.72
C ASP A 190 -10.42 -27.20 -10.62
N PRO A 191 -11.17 -27.89 -11.49
CA PRO A 191 -10.63 -28.93 -12.37
C PRO A 191 -9.75 -28.40 -13.51
N GLY A 192 -9.10 -27.25 -13.33
CA GLY A 192 -8.04 -26.78 -14.22
C GLY A 192 -8.51 -25.84 -15.34
N LYS A 193 -9.52 -25.05 -15.07
CA LYS A 193 -9.99 -23.98 -15.96
C LYS A 193 -9.58 -22.62 -15.42
N VAL A 194 -8.29 -22.33 -15.44
CA VAL A 194 -7.78 -20.96 -15.31
C VAL A 194 -7.25 -20.52 -16.65
#